data_af63eb2423c011e379a023c0c89a4c9f
#
_entry.id   af63eb2423c011e379a023c0c89a4c9f
#
_cell.length_a   1.000
_cell.length_b   1.000
_cell.length_c   1.000
_cell.angle_alpha   90.00
_cell.angle_beta   90.00
_cell.angle_gamma   90.00
#
_symmetry.space_group_name_H-M   'P 1'
#
loop_
_entity.id
_entity.type
_entity.pdbx_description
1 polymer ?
#
loop_
_entity_poly.entity_id
_entity_poly.type
_entity_poly.pdbx_seq_one_letter_code
_entity_poly.pdbx_strand_id
1 'polypeptide(L)'
;MPARFLHRHKRLTFTLVVIACLTLFLNYGPWSARGTFARIVTEEVTQRVDITYDSGNTMHYLGLHADPDGTVIGRIRPTPGQGTISLPERVFRDCPRGCSRWESPDDQSAHAGLTRADDVDNAVGGNFLHLPTFGQPTARDLFLQAIAPDARCITRSRGSDAELDVVCINQKTGAFLYRLSEI
;
A
#
# COMPACT_ATOMS: atom_id res chain seq x y z
N MET A 1 -14.08 -7.71 50.71
CA MET A 1 -13.42 -6.76 49.80
C MET A 1 -12.88 -7.29 48.44
N PRO A 2 -13.02 -8.57 48.05
CA PRO A 2 -12.43 -9.04 46.77
C PRO A 2 -13.27 -8.77 45.52
N ALA A 3 -14.58 -8.56 45.60
CA ALA A 3 -15.46 -8.46 44.41
C ALA A 3 -15.24 -7.21 43.55
N ARG A 4 -14.81 -6.10 44.14
CA ARG A 4 -14.54 -4.85 43.39
C ARG A 4 -13.27 -4.91 42.54
N PHE A 5 -12.29 -5.71 42.95
CA PHE A 5 -11.03 -5.89 42.24
C PHE A 5 -11.24 -6.71 40.96
N LEU A 6 -12.04 -7.77 41.05
CA LEU A 6 -12.35 -8.64 39.90
C LEU A 6 -13.16 -7.92 38.81
N HIS A 7 -14.04 -6.99 39.19
CA HIS A 7 -14.85 -6.21 38.25
C HIS A 7 -14.02 -5.15 37.49
N ARG A 8 -13.01 -4.58 38.15
CA ARG A 8 -12.12 -3.62 37.54
C ARG A 8 -11.20 -4.24 36.47
N HIS A 9 -10.70 -5.47 36.74
CA HIS A 9 -9.89 -6.19 35.76
C HIS A 9 -10.71 -6.62 34.54
N LYS A 10 -11.93 -7.08 34.70
CA LYS A 10 -12.82 -7.44 33.57
C LYS A 10 -13.09 -6.24 32.66
N ARG A 11 -13.33 -5.07 33.23
CA ARG A 11 -13.55 -3.84 32.44
C ARG A 11 -12.27 -3.43 31.69
N LEU A 12 -11.10 -3.47 32.34
CA LEU A 12 -9.83 -3.15 31.71
C LEU A 12 -9.52 -4.11 30.57
N THR A 13 -9.68 -5.43 30.77
CA THR A 13 -9.48 -6.43 29.73
C THR A 13 -10.43 -6.20 28.55
N PHE A 14 -11.70 -5.93 28.80
CA PHE A 14 -12.68 -5.65 27.75
C PHE A 14 -12.28 -4.42 26.95
N THR A 15 -11.89 -3.33 27.62
CA THR A 15 -11.43 -2.09 26.95
C THR A 15 -10.20 -2.34 26.09
N LEU A 16 -9.21 -3.10 26.58
CA LEU A 16 -8.01 -3.44 25.81
C LEU A 16 -8.34 -4.30 24.57
N VAL A 17 -9.24 -5.27 24.73
CA VAL A 17 -9.71 -6.09 23.58
C VAL A 17 -10.42 -5.23 22.55
N VAL A 18 -11.30 -4.34 22.97
CA VAL A 18 -12.01 -3.42 22.04
C VAL A 18 -11.02 -2.51 21.31
N ILE A 19 -10.04 -1.94 22.02
CA ILE A 19 -9.01 -1.11 21.40
C ILE A 19 -8.21 -1.93 20.39
N ALA A 20 -7.77 -3.13 20.75
CA ALA A 20 -7.01 -4.01 19.85
C ALA A 20 -7.82 -4.39 18.60
N CYS A 21 -9.10 -4.77 18.75
CA CYS A 21 -9.98 -5.07 17.64
C CYS A 21 -10.20 -3.85 16.74
N LEU A 22 -10.42 -2.68 17.33
CA LEU A 22 -10.59 -1.43 16.59
C LEU A 22 -9.32 -1.08 15.82
N THR A 23 -8.15 -1.19 16.45
CA THR A 23 -6.86 -0.96 15.80
C THR A 23 -6.63 -1.91 14.63
N LEU A 24 -6.90 -3.20 14.82
CA LEU A 24 -6.79 -4.19 13.74
C LEU A 24 -7.78 -3.88 12.61
N PHE A 25 -9.02 -3.53 12.93
CA PHE A 25 -10.03 -3.19 11.93
C PHE A 25 -9.66 -1.95 11.12
N LEU A 26 -9.14 -0.91 11.78
CA LEU A 26 -8.70 0.32 11.11
C LEU A 26 -7.47 0.10 10.23
N ASN A 27 -6.50 -0.72 10.66
CA ASN A 27 -5.26 -0.96 9.91
C ASN A 27 -5.42 -2.00 8.80
N TYR A 28 -6.26 -3.01 8.98
CA TYR A 28 -6.43 -4.13 8.03
C TYR A 28 -7.84 -4.21 7.43
N GLY A 29 -8.70 -3.27 7.79
CA GLY A 29 -10.07 -3.19 7.27
C GLY A 29 -10.14 -2.79 5.80
N PRO A 30 -11.36 -2.82 5.22
CA PRO A 30 -11.56 -2.54 3.80
C PRO A 30 -11.22 -1.12 3.37
N TRP A 31 -11.01 -0.21 4.32
CA TRP A 31 -10.62 1.19 4.07
C TRP A 31 -9.11 1.45 4.22
N SER A 32 -8.32 0.46 4.63
CA SER A 32 -6.87 0.59 4.61
C SER A 32 -6.34 0.58 3.17
N ALA A 33 -5.13 1.11 2.95
CA ALA A 33 -4.48 1.04 1.64
C ALA A 33 -4.38 -0.41 1.15
N ARG A 34 -4.05 -1.35 2.04
CA ARG A 34 -4.02 -2.78 1.74
C ARG A 34 -5.40 -3.34 1.38
N GLY A 35 -6.47 -2.94 2.10
CA GLY A 35 -7.83 -3.37 1.80
C GLY A 35 -8.31 -2.82 0.46
N THR A 36 -7.98 -1.57 0.13
CA THR A 36 -8.26 -0.95 -1.16
C THR A 36 -7.47 -1.63 -2.28
N PHE A 37 -6.17 -1.85 -2.08
CA PHE A 37 -5.31 -2.61 -2.99
C PHE A 37 -5.90 -3.99 -3.33
N ALA A 38 -6.31 -4.77 -2.32
CA ALA A 38 -6.89 -6.10 -2.51
C ALA A 38 -8.22 -6.10 -3.28
N ARG A 39 -8.98 -4.99 -3.23
CA ARG A 39 -10.24 -4.84 -3.98
C ARG A 39 -10.04 -4.41 -5.43
N ILE A 40 -9.03 -3.59 -5.68
CA ILE A 40 -8.80 -2.93 -6.96
C ILE A 40 -7.89 -3.77 -7.85
N VAL A 41 -6.83 -4.32 -7.27
CA VAL A 41 -5.84 -5.10 -8.00
C VAL A 41 -6.31 -6.55 -8.12
N THR A 42 -5.93 -7.21 -9.21
CA THR A 42 -6.31 -8.61 -9.47
C THR A 42 -5.75 -9.54 -8.40
N GLU A 43 -6.43 -10.66 -8.18
CA GLU A 43 -6.03 -11.64 -7.18
C GLU A 43 -4.66 -12.26 -7.52
N GLU A 44 -4.39 -12.50 -8.80
CA GLU A 44 -3.09 -12.97 -9.28
C GLU A 44 -1.95 -12.09 -8.80
N VAL A 45 -2.09 -10.77 -8.94
CA VAL A 45 -1.06 -9.82 -8.51
C VAL A 45 -0.98 -9.76 -6.99
N THR A 46 -2.13 -9.67 -6.31
CA THR A 46 -2.15 -9.54 -4.83
C THR A 46 -1.55 -10.75 -4.14
N GLN A 47 -1.71 -11.96 -4.68
CA GLN A 47 -1.10 -13.18 -4.14
C GLN A 47 0.41 -13.26 -4.38
N ARG A 48 0.92 -12.52 -5.37
CA ARG A 48 2.36 -12.48 -5.69
C ARG A 48 3.13 -11.41 -4.93
N VAL A 49 2.46 -10.46 -4.29
CA VAL A 49 3.12 -9.34 -3.61
C VAL A 49 3.37 -9.67 -2.13
N ASP A 50 4.63 -9.69 -1.75
CA ASP A 50 5.06 -9.72 -0.36
C ASP A 50 5.15 -8.28 0.16
N ILE A 51 4.14 -7.86 0.93
CA ILE A 51 3.99 -6.47 1.41
C ILE A 51 4.99 -6.21 2.53
N THR A 52 5.82 -5.19 2.34
CA THR A 52 6.77 -4.69 3.34
C THR A 52 6.22 -3.48 4.09
N TYR A 53 5.43 -2.64 3.41
CA TYR A 53 4.87 -1.42 3.96
C TYR A 53 3.45 -1.21 3.46
N ASP A 54 2.62 -0.69 4.34
CA ASP A 54 1.23 -0.32 4.05
C ASP A 54 0.92 0.96 4.84
N SER A 55 0.60 2.04 4.15
CA SER A 55 0.10 3.25 4.80
C SER A 55 -1.32 2.99 5.32
N GLY A 56 -1.41 2.52 6.56
CA GLY A 56 -2.72 2.34 7.21
C GLY A 56 -3.44 3.68 7.39
N ASN A 57 -4.69 3.75 7.00
CA ASN A 57 -5.55 4.94 7.16
C ASN A 57 -5.94 5.27 8.61
N THR A 58 -5.30 4.67 9.62
CA THR A 58 -5.63 4.87 11.03
C THR A 58 -5.56 6.34 11.44
N MET A 59 -4.62 7.08 10.87
CA MET A 59 -4.43 8.50 11.18
C MET A 59 -5.49 9.39 10.53
N HIS A 60 -6.03 9.01 9.38
CA HIS A 60 -7.10 9.74 8.70
C HIS A 60 -8.37 9.77 9.55
N TYR A 61 -8.74 8.65 10.15
CA TYR A 61 -9.93 8.56 11.02
C TYR A 61 -9.79 9.28 12.36
N LEU A 62 -8.57 9.51 12.81
CA LEU A 62 -8.30 10.27 14.05
C LEU A 62 -8.20 11.78 13.81
N GLY A 63 -8.42 12.28 12.58
CA GLY A 63 -8.28 13.70 12.22
C GLY A 63 -6.85 14.22 12.31
N LEU A 64 -5.89 13.33 12.46
CA LEU A 64 -4.47 13.64 12.35
C LEU A 64 -4.14 13.54 10.87
N HIS A 65 -3.55 14.58 10.28
CA HIS A 65 -3.21 14.66 8.85
C HIS A 65 -2.52 13.38 8.40
N ALA A 66 -3.32 12.47 7.86
CA ALA A 66 -2.83 11.35 7.10
C ALA A 66 -2.91 11.77 5.63
N ASP A 67 -1.90 11.42 4.91
CA ASP A 67 -1.89 11.51 3.45
C ASP A 67 -3.18 10.83 2.93
N PRO A 68 -4.06 11.53 2.17
CA PRO A 68 -5.21 10.91 1.52
C PRO A 68 -4.77 9.80 0.56
N ASP A 69 -3.49 9.79 0.23
CA ASP A 69 -2.88 8.82 -0.66
C ASP A 69 -2.54 7.54 0.11
N GLY A 70 -3.16 6.44 -0.27
CA GLY A 70 -2.82 5.12 0.26
C GLY A 70 -1.63 4.51 -0.50
N THR A 71 -0.61 4.02 0.20
CA THR A 71 0.58 3.42 -0.41
C THR A 71 0.81 2.00 0.10
N VAL A 72 1.03 1.07 -0.81
CA VAL A 72 1.47 -0.30 -0.52
C VAL A 72 2.80 -0.54 -1.23
N ILE A 73 3.82 -0.92 -0.47
CA ILE A 73 5.17 -1.20 -1.00
C ILE A 73 5.57 -2.61 -0.62
N GLY A 74 6.21 -3.30 -1.55
CA GLY A 74 6.66 -4.65 -1.30
C GLY A 74 7.53 -5.22 -2.43
N ARG A 75 7.52 -6.53 -2.53
CA ARG A 75 8.16 -7.25 -3.63
C ARG A 75 7.16 -8.15 -4.32
N ILE A 76 7.16 -8.14 -5.64
CA ILE A 76 6.42 -9.10 -6.44
C ILE A 76 7.27 -10.33 -6.71
N ARG A 77 6.72 -11.50 -6.43
CA ARG A 77 7.35 -12.78 -6.73
C ARG A 77 7.25 -13.10 -8.22
N PRO A 78 8.21 -13.83 -8.79
CA PRO A 78 8.07 -14.37 -10.14
C PRO A 78 6.75 -15.14 -10.32
N THR A 79 6.28 -15.18 -11.55
CA THR A 79 5.16 -16.07 -11.90
C THR A 79 5.57 -17.52 -11.62
N PRO A 80 4.70 -18.32 -11.00
CA PRO A 80 5.00 -19.72 -10.73
C PRO A 80 5.50 -20.44 -11.99
N GLY A 81 6.66 -21.09 -11.89
CA GLY A 81 7.30 -21.84 -12.98
C GLY A 81 8.17 -21.02 -13.94
N GLN A 82 8.22 -19.69 -13.83
CA GLN A 82 9.01 -18.86 -14.78
C GLN A 82 10.35 -18.35 -14.24
N GLY A 83 10.57 -18.35 -12.92
CA GLY A 83 11.82 -17.89 -12.32
C GLY A 83 12.17 -16.39 -12.54
N THR A 84 11.46 -15.70 -13.44
CA THR A 84 11.64 -14.28 -13.78
C THR A 84 10.38 -13.49 -13.44
N ILE A 85 10.56 -12.18 -13.20
CA ILE A 85 9.45 -11.29 -12.94
C ILE A 85 8.89 -10.79 -14.28
N SER A 86 7.75 -11.35 -14.66
CA SER A 86 6.98 -10.87 -15.81
C SER A 86 5.96 -9.83 -15.35
N LEU A 87 5.73 -8.84 -16.19
CA LEU A 87 4.62 -7.91 -16.00
C LEU A 87 3.30 -8.68 -16.18
N PRO A 88 2.37 -8.56 -15.24
CA PRO A 88 1.06 -9.18 -15.39
C PRO A 88 0.31 -8.56 -16.57
N GLU A 89 -0.42 -9.38 -17.29
CA GLU A 89 -1.24 -8.91 -18.42
C GLU A 89 -2.37 -7.99 -17.93
N ARG A 90 -2.93 -8.31 -16.77
CA ARG A 90 -4.01 -7.54 -16.15
C ARG A 90 -3.68 -7.26 -14.70
N VAL A 91 -3.52 -5.97 -14.37
CA VAL A 91 -3.23 -5.50 -13.00
C VAL A 91 -4.50 -5.17 -12.24
N PHE A 92 -5.40 -4.41 -12.87
CA PHE A 92 -6.62 -3.94 -12.23
C PHE A 92 -7.82 -4.83 -12.57
N ARG A 93 -8.72 -5.04 -11.60
CA ARG A 93 -9.95 -5.83 -11.80
C ARG A 93 -10.89 -5.18 -12.80
N ASP A 94 -10.95 -3.86 -12.79
CA ASP A 94 -11.77 -3.03 -13.67
C ASP A 94 -11.01 -1.76 -14.06
N CYS A 95 -11.44 -1.15 -15.15
CA CYS A 95 -10.89 0.09 -15.66
C CYS A 95 -12.05 1.00 -16.10
N PRO A 96 -12.82 1.58 -15.15
CA PRO A 96 -14.08 2.25 -15.45
C PRO A 96 -13.95 3.41 -16.42
N ARG A 97 -12.79 4.08 -16.43
CA ARG A 97 -12.44 5.16 -17.40
C ARG A 97 -11.22 4.83 -18.25
N GLY A 98 -10.80 3.58 -18.23
CA GLY A 98 -9.62 3.11 -18.91
C GLY A 98 -8.44 2.86 -17.97
N CYS A 99 -7.54 2.03 -18.43
CA CYS A 99 -6.21 1.85 -17.86
C CYS A 99 -5.18 2.27 -18.90
N SER A 100 -4.05 2.80 -18.44
CA SER A 100 -2.92 3.01 -19.34
C SER A 100 -2.33 1.67 -19.81
N ARG A 101 -1.36 1.74 -20.71
CA ARG A 101 -0.44 0.65 -20.96
C ARG A 101 0.69 0.69 -19.92
N TRP A 102 1.54 -0.33 -19.93
CA TRP A 102 2.79 -0.28 -19.17
C TRP A 102 3.71 0.80 -19.73
N GLU A 103 4.00 1.79 -18.93
CA GLU A 103 4.76 3.00 -19.27
C GLU A 103 5.99 3.15 -18.38
N SER A 104 6.90 4.04 -18.70
CA SER A 104 7.97 4.48 -17.80
C SER A 104 7.38 5.27 -16.62
N PRO A 105 8.01 5.25 -15.44
CA PRO A 105 7.62 6.13 -14.34
C PRO A 105 7.67 7.63 -14.69
N ASP A 106 8.50 8.00 -15.68
CA ASP A 106 8.65 9.37 -16.15
C ASP A 106 7.58 9.79 -17.16
N ASP A 107 6.75 8.86 -17.65
CA ASP A 107 5.64 9.18 -18.54
C ASP A 107 4.54 9.96 -17.79
N GLN A 108 3.90 10.89 -18.49
CA GLN A 108 3.03 11.90 -17.90
C GLN A 108 1.91 11.32 -17.02
N SER A 109 1.32 10.20 -17.43
CA SER A 109 0.23 9.56 -16.69
C SER A 109 0.71 8.91 -15.39
N ALA A 110 1.85 8.21 -15.44
CA ALA A 110 2.46 7.61 -14.26
C ALA A 110 3.03 8.69 -13.35
N HIS A 111 3.69 9.70 -13.93
CA HIS A 111 4.27 10.82 -13.21
C HIS A 111 3.21 11.60 -12.40
N ALA A 112 2.03 11.86 -12.95
CA ALA A 112 0.96 12.56 -12.23
C ALA A 112 0.56 11.86 -10.93
N GLY A 113 0.56 10.51 -10.90
CA GLY A 113 0.28 9.73 -9.70
C GLY A 113 1.49 9.54 -8.76
N LEU A 114 2.70 9.91 -9.21
CA LEU A 114 3.95 9.72 -8.47
C LEU A 114 4.61 11.04 -8.03
N THR A 115 4.12 12.20 -8.50
CA THR A 115 4.81 13.50 -8.51
C THR A 115 5.06 14.13 -7.15
N ARG A 116 4.67 13.52 -6.07
CA ARG A 116 5.08 14.01 -4.75
C ARG A 116 6.18 13.11 -4.17
N ALA A 117 7.32 13.08 -4.89
CA ALA A 117 8.52 12.40 -4.37
C ALA A 117 8.99 12.98 -3.02
N ASP A 118 8.67 14.25 -2.73
CA ASP A 118 8.88 14.88 -1.42
C ASP A 118 8.02 14.21 -0.33
N ASP A 119 6.94 13.51 -0.71
CA ASP A 119 6.10 12.75 0.21
C ASP A 119 6.66 11.35 0.55
N VAL A 120 7.75 10.90 -0.08
CA VAL A 120 8.36 9.60 0.25
C VAL A 120 8.81 9.56 1.70
N ASP A 121 9.43 10.64 2.17
CA ASP A 121 9.86 10.74 3.57
C ASP A 121 8.66 10.92 4.51
N ASN A 122 7.57 11.53 4.06
CA ASN A 122 6.32 11.64 4.80
C ASN A 122 5.51 10.33 4.75
N ALA A 123 5.39 9.71 3.58
CA ALA A 123 4.65 8.45 3.41
C ALA A 123 5.32 7.27 4.12
N VAL A 124 6.66 7.24 4.15
CA VAL A 124 7.44 6.15 4.75
C VAL A 124 8.00 6.53 6.13
N GLY A 125 8.24 7.82 6.39
CA GLY A 125 8.84 8.30 7.64
C GLY A 125 7.87 8.42 8.83
N GLY A 126 6.56 8.44 8.59
CA GLY A 126 5.54 8.67 9.62
C GLY A 126 5.16 7.44 10.46
N ASN A 127 5.57 6.24 10.10
CA ASN A 127 5.17 5.01 10.80
C ASN A 127 6.28 4.47 11.71
N PHE A 128 6.27 4.90 12.97
CA PHE A 128 7.16 4.43 14.03
C PHE A 128 7.08 2.93 14.37
N LEU A 129 6.18 2.18 13.73
CA LEU A 129 5.96 0.75 14.01
C LEU A 129 6.70 -0.20 13.04
N HIS A 130 7.30 0.29 11.97
CA HIS A 130 8.10 -0.53 11.07
C HIS A 130 9.58 -0.48 11.46
N LEU A 131 9.96 -1.32 12.42
CA LEU A 131 11.37 -1.57 12.71
C LEU A 131 12.01 -2.27 11.50
N PRO A 132 13.11 -1.74 10.94
CA PRO A 132 13.79 -2.39 9.83
C PRO A 132 14.28 -3.77 10.28
N THR A 133 13.86 -4.80 9.56
CA THR A 133 14.40 -6.14 9.74
C THR A 133 15.81 -6.17 9.19
N PHE A 134 16.79 -6.54 10.01
CA PHE A 134 18.21 -6.56 9.63
C PHE A 134 18.42 -7.33 8.32
N GLY A 135 19.04 -6.66 7.33
CA GLY A 135 19.40 -7.27 6.04
C GLY A 135 18.31 -7.29 4.96
N GLN A 136 17.11 -6.77 5.25
CA GLN A 136 16.09 -6.55 4.22
C GLN A 136 16.10 -5.09 3.74
N PRO A 137 15.78 -4.84 2.46
CA PRO A 137 15.65 -3.48 1.95
C PRO A 137 14.53 -2.76 2.70
N THR A 138 14.76 -1.50 3.02
CA THR A 138 13.74 -0.67 3.66
C THR A 138 12.58 -0.40 2.69
N ALA A 139 11.42 0.00 3.20
CA ALA A 139 10.31 0.42 2.36
C ALA A 139 10.71 1.56 1.41
N ARG A 140 11.58 2.48 1.88
CA ARG A 140 12.15 3.55 1.06
C ARG A 140 12.99 3.01 -0.10
N ASP A 141 13.86 2.02 0.15
CA ASP A 141 14.68 1.42 -0.91
C ASP A 141 13.81 0.73 -1.97
N LEU A 142 12.77 0.02 -1.53
CA LEU A 142 11.81 -0.63 -2.43
C LEU A 142 11.00 0.40 -3.23
N PHE A 143 10.58 1.49 -2.60
CA PHE A 143 9.89 2.57 -3.29
C PHE A 143 10.76 3.16 -4.41
N LEU A 144 12.00 3.56 -4.08
CA LEU A 144 12.93 4.13 -5.06
C LEU A 144 13.24 3.15 -6.21
N GLN A 145 13.35 1.85 -5.91
CA GLN A 145 13.52 0.83 -6.95
C GLN A 145 12.27 0.66 -7.81
N ALA A 146 11.07 0.77 -7.23
CA ALA A 146 9.81 0.61 -7.95
C ALA A 146 9.53 1.77 -8.92
N ILE A 147 10.09 2.96 -8.68
CA ILE A 147 9.99 4.13 -9.56
C ILE A 147 11.27 4.42 -10.36
N ALA A 148 12.25 3.52 -10.32
CA ALA A 148 13.48 3.69 -11.12
C ALA A 148 13.17 3.68 -12.62
N PRO A 149 14.02 4.28 -13.48
CA PRO A 149 13.76 4.40 -14.93
C PRO A 149 13.54 3.07 -15.66
N ASP A 150 14.05 1.96 -15.11
CA ASP A 150 13.86 0.61 -15.64
C ASP A 150 12.60 -0.10 -15.11
N ALA A 151 11.86 0.53 -14.21
CA ALA A 151 10.55 0.05 -13.79
C ALA A 151 9.48 0.31 -14.86
N ARG A 152 8.32 -0.30 -14.68
CA ARG A 152 7.13 -0.06 -15.50
C ARG A 152 5.95 0.21 -14.61
N CYS A 153 5.18 1.21 -14.98
CA CYS A 153 3.98 1.64 -14.28
C CYS A 153 2.74 1.49 -15.16
N ILE A 154 1.64 1.21 -14.55
CA ILE A 154 0.30 1.21 -15.15
C ILE A 154 -0.63 2.01 -14.27
N THR A 155 -1.45 2.85 -14.87
CA THR A 155 -2.38 3.73 -14.16
C THR A 155 -3.83 3.36 -14.47
N ARG A 156 -4.72 3.68 -13.54
CA ARG A 156 -6.16 3.54 -13.66
C ARG A 156 -6.83 4.79 -13.09
N SER A 157 -7.70 5.44 -13.87
CA SER A 157 -8.58 6.51 -13.37
C SER A 157 -9.83 5.92 -12.69
N ARG A 158 -10.20 6.41 -11.50
CA ARG A 158 -11.33 5.90 -10.71
C ARG A 158 -12.65 6.58 -11.02
N GLY A 159 -12.70 7.85 -11.08
CA GLY A 159 -13.97 8.56 -11.22
C GLY A 159 -13.86 10.00 -11.68
N SER A 160 -12.86 10.71 -11.24
CA SER A 160 -12.47 12.04 -11.71
C SER A 160 -11.06 11.95 -12.30
N ASP A 161 -10.67 12.94 -13.07
CA ASP A 161 -9.30 13.03 -13.58
C ASP A 161 -8.28 13.24 -12.44
N ALA A 162 -8.80 13.56 -11.24
CA ALA A 162 -8.03 13.78 -10.02
C ALA A 162 -7.78 12.51 -9.20
N GLU A 163 -8.40 11.37 -9.54
CA GLU A 163 -8.27 10.14 -8.77
C GLU A 163 -7.56 9.07 -9.59
N LEU A 164 -6.33 8.77 -9.25
CA LEU A 164 -5.51 7.76 -9.93
C LEU A 164 -5.07 6.64 -8.99
N ASP A 165 -5.15 5.42 -9.50
CA ASP A 165 -4.42 4.28 -8.95
C ASP A 165 -3.20 4.04 -9.83
N VAL A 166 -2.03 3.89 -9.22
CA VAL A 166 -0.78 3.60 -9.91
C VAL A 166 -0.19 2.31 -9.37
N VAL A 167 0.21 1.42 -10.25
CA VAL A 167 1.02 0.25 -9.90
C VAL A 167 2.32 0.31 -10.68
N CYS A 168 3.46 0.25 -9.96
CA CYS A 168 4.78 0.17 -10.57
C CYS A 168 5.49 -1.13 -10.18
N ILE A 169 6.17 -1.73 -11.13
CA ILE A 169 6.94 -2.97 -10.96
C ILE A 169 8.32 -2.80 -11.58
N ASN A 170 9.36 -3.03 -10.78
CA ASN A 170 10.70 -3.19 -11.30
C ASN A 170 10.97 -4.68 -11.57
N GLN A 171 11.09 -5.04 -12.84
CA GLN A 171 11.26 -6.43 -13.25
C GLN A 171 12.61 -7.06 -12.83
N LYS A 172 13.65 -6.22 -12.59
CA LYS A 172 14.97 -6.71 -12.18
C LYS A 172 15.04 -7.01 -10.69
N THR A 173 14.45 -6.12 -9.87
CA THR A 173 14.57 -6.21 -8.41
C THR A 173 13.34 -6.82 -7.74
N GLY A 174 12.22 -6.85 -8.45
CA GLY A 174 10.92 -7.23 -7.92
C GLY A 174 10.27 -6.14 -7.06
N ALA A 175 10.85 -4.96 -6.96
CA ALA A 175 10.23 -3.88 -6.20
C ALA A 175 8.86 -3.56 -6.78
N PHE A 176 7.89 -3.45 -5.87
CA PHE A 176 6.49 -3.24 -6.16
C PHE A 176 5.97 -2.02 -5.39
N LEU A 177 5.25 -1.16 -6.09
CA LEU A 177 4.53 -0.02 -5.54
C LEU A 177 3.09 -0.04 -6.04
N TYR A 178 2.14 0.10 -5.14
CA TYR A 178 0.77 0.53 -5.42
C TYR A 178 0.54 1.85 -4.70
N ARG A 179 0.03 2.83 -5.40
CA ARG A 179 -0.36 4.12 -4.84
C ARG A 179 -1.77 4.49 -5.27
N LEU A 180 -2.55 4.90 -4.30
CA LEU A 180 -3.84 5.53 -4.42
C LEU A 180 -3.60 7.03 -4.29
N SER A 181 -3.84 7.83 -5.33
CA SER A 181 -3.56 9.26 -5.33
C SER A 181 -4.82 10.05 -5.66
N GLU A 182 -5.02 11.14 -4.92
CA GLU A 182 -5.95 12.22 -5.25
C GLU A 182 -5.09 13.40 -5.74
N ILE A 183 -5.25 13.76 -7.03
CA ILE A 183 -4.48 14.82 -7.67
C ILE A 183 -5.14 16.18 -7.43
#